data_2ffe087decd2e8f5f42b9d8090fc37c3
#
_entry.id   2ffe087decd2e8f5f42b9d8090fc37c3
#
_cell.length_a   1.000
_cell.length_b   1.000
_cell.length_c   1.000
_cell.angle_alpha   90.00
_cell.angle_beta   90.00
_cell.angle_gamma   90.00
#
_symmetry.space_group_name_H-M   'P 1'
#
loop_
_entity.id
_entity.type
_entity.pdbx_description
1 polymer ?
#
loop_
_entity_poly.entity_id
_entity_poly.type
_entity_poly.pdbx_seq_one_letter_code
_entity_poly.pdbx_strand_id
1 'polypeptide(L)'
;MTANHTKNHKNETACKLTDEICLPDTNLPRVVIIGGGFAGLALVEKLKHKEVQVVLFDKNNFHQFQPLLYQVATSALEPDSIVFPFRKQFNGYKNVVFRLAEVEEIQPSLSVVKTNKGSIHYDYLVLATGTTTNFFEMNTVEENSLGMKDIRDSLNIRHMMLQNLEQAAITCDDEERDALTNFVIVGGGPAGVEMAGALAEFCKYILPKDYPEYSSSIMNIYLIEALDELLNTMSDKAS
;
A
#
# COMPACT_ATOMS: atom_id res chain seq x y z
N MET A 1 -7.50 -25.73 57.64
CA MET A 1 -7.47 -26.41 56.31
C MET A 1 -7.12 -25.36 55.28
N THR A 2 -5.88 -25.27 54.95
CA THR A 2 -5.29 -24.26 54.06
C THR A 2 -5.11 -24.89 52.69
N ALA A 3 -5.83 -24.42 51.67
CA ALA A 3 -5.72 -24.86 50.32
C ALA A 3 -4.64 -24.04 49.59
N ASN A 4 -3.54 -24.71 49.23
CA ASN A 4 -2.46 -24.22 48.39
C ASN A 4 -2.95 -24.05 46.94
N HIS A 5 -3.01 -22.81 46.45
CA HIS A 5 -3.08 -22.50 45.05
C HIS A 5 -1.66 -22.35 44.49
N THR A 6 -1.15 -23.42 43.96
CA THR A 6 0.05 -23.41 43.11
C THR A 6 -0.29 -22.85 41.75
N LYS A 7 0.05 -21.57 41.50
CA LYS A 7 0.05 -20.95 40.16
C LYS A 7 1.20 -21.53 39.35
N ASN A 8 0.87 -22.30 38.34
CA ASN A 8 1.78 -22.70 37.28
C ASN A 8 2.14 -21.48 36.40
N HIS A 9 3.18 -20.77 36.76
CA HIS A 9 3.91 -19.91 35.83
C HIS A 9 4.97 -20.76 35.12
N LYS A 10 4.65 -21.22 33.94
CA LYS A 10 5.64 -21.79 33.01
C LYS A 10 5.52 -21.12 31.66
N ASN A 11 6.70 -20.64 31.23
CA ASN A 11 7.13 -20.16 29.94
C ASN A 11 7.00 -18.66 29.70
N GLU A 12 7.64 -17.87 30.53
CA GLU A 12 8.35 -16.69 30.04
C GLU A 12 9.68 -17.17 29.44
N THR A 13 9.69 -17.43 28.16
CA THR A 13 10.94 -17.62 27.41
C THR A 13 11.64 -16.26 27.42
N ALA A 14 12.64 -16.11 28.26
CA ALA A 14 13.50 -14.94 28.31
C ALA A 14 14.04 -14.70 26.89
N CYS A 15 13.57 -13.65 26.24
CA CYS A 15 14.18 -13.10 25.04
C CYS A 15 15.61 -12.72 25.43
N LYS A 16 16.58 -13.54 25.05
CA LYS A 16 18.00 -13.21 25.21
C LYS A 16 18.22 -11.90 24.47
N LEU A 17 19.00 -10.99 25.04
CA LEU A 17 19.55 -9.78 24.42
C LEU A 17 20.48 -10.18 23.25
N THR A 18 19.90 -10.68 22.19
CA THR A 18 20.53 -10.98 20.91
C THR A 18 19.76 -10.15 19.87
N ASP A 19 20.46 -9.68 18.86
CA ASP A 19 19.86 -8.98 17.71
C ASP A 19 18.90 -9.85 16.91
N GLU A 20 18.45 -10.97 17.46
CA GLU A 20 17.53 -11.90 16.83
C GLU A 20 16.06 -11.57 17.11
N ILE A 21 15.26 -11.62 16.06
CA ILE A 21 13.79 -11.47 16.15
C ILE A 21 13.20 -12.69 16.85
N CYS A 22 12.47 -12.45 17.95
CA CYS A 22 11.80 -13.51 18.69
C CYS A 22 10.68 -14.15 17.87
N LEU A 23 10.76 -15.48 17.70
CA LEU A 23 9.77 -16.32 17.02
C LEU A 23 9.40 -17.52 17.89
N PRO A 24 8.24 -18.15 17.64
CA PRO A 24 7.95 -19.45 18.23
C PRO A 24 8.99 -20.51 17.82
N ASP A 25 9.47 -21.27 18.79
CA ASP A 25 10.40 -22.37 18.52
C ASP A 25 9.74 -23.48 17.71
N THR A 26 10.47 -23.98 16.72
CA THR A 26 10.04 -25.10 15.88
C THR A 26 11.24 -25.75 15.20
N ASN A 27 11.10 -27.05 14.90
CA ASN A 27 12.06 -27.80 14.09
C ASN A 27 11.70 -27.79 12.59
N LEU A 28 10.64 -27.04 12.21
CA LEU A 28 10.21 -26.96 10.81
C LEU A 28 11.12 -26.02 10.02
N PRO A 29 11.33 -26.30 8.72
CA PRO A 29 12.02 -25.37 7.84
C PRO A 29 11.35 -24.00 7.84
N ARG A 30 12.14 -22.93 7.86
CA ARG A 30 11.67 -21.55 7.91
C ARG A 30 11.66 -20.92 6.54
N VAL A 31 10.46 -20.51 6.11
CA VAL A 31 10.26 -19.70 4.91
C VAL A 31 10.05 -18.26 5.30
N VAL A 32 11.01 -17.39 4.97
CA VAL A 32 10.90 -15.95 5.17
C VAL A 32 10.38 -15.31 3.89
N ILE A 33 9.31 -14.53 4.01
CA ILE A 33 8.67 -13.80 2.91
C ILE A 33 8.82 -12.29 3.20
N ILE A 34 9.41 -11.53 2.29
CA ILE A 34 9.56 -10.09 2.39
C ILE A 34 8.52 -9.43 1.49
N GLY A 35 7.55 -8.75 2.11
CA GLY A 35 6.46 -8.05 1.44
C GLY A 35 5.12 -8.80 1.48
N GLY A 36 4.12 -8.15 2.07
CA GLY A 36 2.74 -8.62 2.23
C GLY A 36 1.79 -8.13 1.13
N GLY A 37 2.32 -7.86 -0.07
CA GLY A 37 1.52 -7.59 -1.26
C GLY A 37 0.83 -8.84 -1.81
N PHE A 38 0.31 -8.77 -3.03
CA PHE A 38 -0.41 -9.88 -3.67
C PHE A 38 0.39 -11.19 -3.71
N ALA A 39 1.67 -11.10 -4.10
CA ALA A 39 2.52 -12.30 -4.22
C ALA A 39 2.81 -12.92 -2.85
N GLY A 40 3.16 -12.09 -1.84
CA GLY A 40 3.44 -12.57 -0.49
C GLY A 40 2.22 -13.23 0.15
N LEU A 41 1.06 -12.59 0.06
CA LEU A 41 -0.19 -13.17 0.56
C LEU A 41 -0.58 -14.46 -0.14
N ALA A 42 -0.50 -14.49 -1.47
CA ALA A 42 -0.81 -15.71 -2.24
C ALA A 42 0.07 -16.89 -1.82
N LEU A 43 1.34 -16.61 -1.49
CA LEU A 43 2.26 -17.63 -1.00
C LEU A 43 1.91 -18.07 0.43
N VAL A 44 1.63 -17.13 1.34
CA VAL A 44 1.18 -17.45 2.71
C VAL A 44 -0.05 -18.37 2.67
N GLU A 45 -1.04 -18.06 1.83
CA GLU A 45 -2.25 -18.87 1.66
C GLU A 45 -1.94 -20.31 1.21
N LYS A 46 -0.95 -20.50 0.35
CA LYS A 46 -0.52 -21.83 -0.10
C LYS A 46 0.26 -22.60 0.97
N LEU A 47 0.95 -21.90 1.87
CA LEU A 47 1.82 -22.50 2.88
C LEU A 47 1.17 -22.64 4.25
N LYS A 48 0.01 -22.03 4.52
CA LYS A 48 -0.63 -21.97 5.85
C LYS A 48 -0.93 -23.31 6.55
N HIS A 49 -0.92 -24.41 5.79
CA HIS A 49 -1.16 -25.76 6.33
C HIS A 49 -0.02 -26.73 6.00
N LYS A 50 1.13 -26.22 5.60
CA LYS A 50 2.31 -27.03 5.29
C LYS A 50 3.22 -27.16 6.51
N GLU A 51 4.07 -28.19 6.51
CA GLU A 51 5.07 -28.43 7.55
C GLU A 51 6.29 -27.50 7.39
N VAL A 52 6.02 -26.18 7.46
CA VAL A 52 7.02 -25.12 7.43
C VAL A 52 6.62 -24.03 8.41
N GLN A 53 7.57 -23.29 8.95
CA GLN A 53 7.32 -22.02 9.65
C GLN A 53 7.37 -20.88 8.62
N VAL A 54 6.27 -20.18 8.40
CA VAL A 54 6.21 -19.03 7.51
C VAL A 54 6.36 -17.75 8.32
N VAL A 55 7.33 -16.91 7.99
CA VAL A 55 7.53 -15.59 8.60
C VAL A 55 7.37 -14.53 7.52
N LEU A 56 6.31 -13.74 7.63
CA LEU A 56 6.06 -12.61 6.73
C LEU A 56 6.55 -11.33 7.37
N PHE A 57 7.43 -10.60 6.66
CA PHE A 57 7.83 -9.24 6.98
C PHE A 57 7.15 -8.25 6.05
N ASP A 58 6.62 -7.18 6.62
CA ASP A 58 6.20 -6.00 5.87
C ASP A 58 6.44 -4.74 6.71
N LYS A 59 6.71 -3.62 6.05
CA LYS A 59 6.84 -2.30 6.68
C LYS A 59 5.50 -1.73 7.14
N ASN A 60 4.38 -2.26 6.62
CA ASN A 60 3.03 -1.97 7.05
C ASN A 60 2.43 -3.16 7.80
N ASN A 61 1.46 -2.92 8.68
CA ASN A 61 0.75 -3.98 9.39
C ASN A 61 -0.53 -4.46 8.68
N PHE A 62 -0.69 -4.07 7.42
CA PHE A 62 -1.86 -4.35 6.60
C PHE A 62 -1.49 -4.62 5.14
N HIS A 63 -2.31 -5.41 4.49
CA HIS A 63 -2.39 -5.50 3.04
C HIS A 63 -3.29 -4.39 2.50
N GLN A 64 -2.94 -3.83 1.35
CA GLN A 64 -3.78 -2.89 0.60
C GLN A 64 -4.08 -3.44 -0.79
N PHE A 65 -5.32 -3.30 -1.22
CA PHE A 65 -5.73 -3.69 -2.56
C PHE A 65 -5.46 -2.55 -3.55
N GLN A 66 -4.22 -2.48 -4.04
CA GLN A 66 -3.71 -1.40 -4.88
C GLN A 66 -4.58 -1.03 -6.09
N PRO A 67 -5.25 -1.97 -6.80
CA PRO A 67 -6.07 -1.62 -7.96
C PRO A 67 -7.23 -0.65 -7.69
N LEU A 68 -7.61 -0.43 -6.41
CA LEU A 68 -8.68 0.49 -6.04
C LEU A 68 -8.20 1.77 -5.35
N LEU A 69 -6.90 2.06 -5.39
CA LEU A 69 -6.33 3.28 -4.79
C LEU A 69 -6.92 4.55 -5.42
N TYR A 70 -7.16 4.55 -6.72
CA TYR A 70 -7.75 5.69 -7.42
C TYR A 70 -9.15 6.03 -6.92
N GLN A 71 -9.95 5.04 -6.50
CA GLN A 71 -11.28 5.28 -5.94
C GLN A 71 -11.21 5.90 -4.53
N VAL A 72 -10.18 5.58 -3.76
CA VAL A 72 -9.93 6.27 -2.48
C VAL A 72 -9.46 7.69 -2.72
N ALA A 73 -8.57 7.90 -3.69
CA ALA A 73 -8.05 9.22 -4.06
C ALA A 73 -9.15 10.17 -4.54
N THR A 74 -10.21 9.66 -5.17
CA THR A 74 -11.36 10.43 -5.67
C THR A 74 -12.59 10.40 -4.74
N SER A 75 -12.43 9.98 -3.49
CA SER A 75 -13.51 9.88 -2.50
C SER A 75 -14.65 8.89 -2.83
N ALA A 76 -14.47 8.04 -3.83
CA ALA A 76 -15.47 7.03 -4.22
C ALA A 76 -15.50 5.83 -3.27
N LEU A 77 -14.38 5.53 -2.59
CA LEU A 77 -14.28 4.49 -1.57
C LEU A 77 -13.63 4.99 -0.29
N GLU A 78 -14.07 4.44 0.83
CA GLU A 78 -13.37 4.63 2.10
C GLU A 78 -12.11 3.75 2.20
N PRO A 79 -11.04 4.25 2.85
CA PRO A 79 -9.76 3.54 2.95
C PRO A 79 -9.86 2.10 3.49
N ASP A 80 -10.69 1.88 4.48
CA ASP A 80 -10.90 0.56 5.13
C ASP A 80 -11.56 -0.45 4.22
N SER A 81 -12.16 -0.02 3.12
CA SER A 81 -12.71 -0.93 2.10
C SER A 81 -11.64 -1.71 1.35
N ILE A 82 -10.41 -1.19 1.31
CA ILE A 82 -9.29 -1.76 0.55
C ILE A 82 -8.06 -2.09 1.40
N VAL A 83 -8.15 -1.92 2.73
CA VAL A 83 -7.05 -2.17 3.68
C VAL A 83 -7.41 -3.31 4.63
N PHE A 84 -6.55 -4.34 4.70
CA PHE A 84 -6.81 -5.57 5.46
C PHE A 84 -5.66 -5.86 6.43
N PRO A 85 -5.85 -5.76 7.77
CA PRO A 85 -4.81 -6.03 8.75
C PRO A 85 -4.28 -7.47 8.67
N PHE A 86 -2.97 -7.67 8.54
CA PHE A 86 -2.34 -9.00 8.43
C PHE A 86 -2.69 -9.91 9.62
N ARG A 87 -2.67 -9.38 10.84
CA ARG A 87 -2.97 -10.20 12.03
C ARG A 87 -4.40 -10.72 12.05
N LYS A 88 -5.35 -9.97 11.47
CA LYS A 88 -6.73 -10.43 11.30
C LYS A 88 -6.83 -11.50 10.23
N GLN A 89 -6.12 -11.31 9.12
CA GLN A 89 -6.11 -12.23 7.99
C GLN A 89 -5.45 -13.58 8.33
N PHE A 90 -4.39 -13.57 9.15
CA PHE A 90 -3.67 -14.79 9.56
C PHE A 90 -4.19 -15.41 10.84
N ASN A 91 -5.33 -14.93 11.36
CA ASN A 91 -5.93 -15.53 12.54
C ASN A 91 -6.27 -17.00 12.28
N GLY A 92 -5.78 -17.89 13.18
CA GLY A 92 -5.95 -19.33 13.04
C GLY A 92 -4.87 -20.05 12.21
N TYR A 93 -3.95 -19.34 11.57
CA TYR A 93 -2.81 -19.97 10.86
C TYR A 93 -1.68 -20.28 11.85
N LYS A 94 -1.61 -21.54 12.29
CA LYS A 94 -0.69 -21.96 13.37
C LYS A 94 0.80 -21.84 13.02
N ASN A 95 1.13 -21.94 11.75
CA ASN A 95 2.51 -21.93 11.24
C ASN A 95 2.91 -20.61 10.60
N VAL A 96 2.05 -19.59 10.62
CA VAL A 96 2.31 -18.26 10.02
C VAL A 96 2.54 -17.23 11.10
N VAL A 97 3.65 -16.51 11.00
CA VAL A 97 4.05 -15.44 11.90
C VAL A 97 4.23 -14.15 11.10
N PHE A 98 3.49 -13.11 11.43
CA PHE A 98 3.70 -11.77 10.90
C PHE A 98 4.63 -10.96 11.81
N ARG A 99 5.59 -10.24 11.21
CA ARG A 99 6.45 -9.28 11.90
C ARG A 99 6.45 -7.94 11.15
N LEU A 100 6.08 -6.88 11.86
CA LEU A 100 6.15 -5.52 11.37
C LEU A 100 7.59 -5.05 11.47
N ALA A 101 8.31 -5.05 10.35
CA ALA A 101 9.68 -4.58 10.26
C ALA A 101 10.03 -4.24 8.82
N GLU A 102 10.96 -3.33 8.65
CA GLU A 102 11.58 -3.01 7.37
C GLU A 102 12.86 -3.83 7.21
N VAL A 103 12.97 -4.53 6.09
CA VAL A 103 14.18 -5.29 5.75
C VAL A 103 15.19 -4.35 5.15
N GLU A 104 16.39 -4.33 5.73
CA GLU A 104 17.48 -3.43 5.36
C GLU A 104 18.58 -4.16 4.57
N GLU A 105 18.86 -5.44 4.91
CA GLU A 105 19.94 -6.20 4.31
C GLU A 105 19.60 -7.69 4.22
N ILE A 106 20.03 -8.32 3.15
CA ILE A 106 19.99 -9.77 2.98
C ILE A 106 21.44 -10.26 2.86
N GLN A 107 21.79 -11.24 3.69
CA GLN A 107 23.10 -11.90 3.69
C GLN A 107 22.97 -13.35 3.24
N PRO A 108 23.00 -13.63 1.91
CA PRO A 108 22.71 -14.96 1.38
C PRO A 108 23.70 -16.03 1.86
N SER A 109 24.99 -15.68 2.00
CA SER A 109 26.02 -16.62 2.47
C SER A 109 25.82 -17.11 3.89
N LEU A 110 25.09 -16.36 4.72
CA LEU A 110 24.76 -16.70 6.11
C LEU A 110 23.30 -17.13 6.25
N SER A 111 22.51 -17.08 5.18
CA SER A 111 21.04 -17.29 5.21
C SER A 111 20.35 -16.41 6.25
N VAL A 112 20.71 -15.11 6.30
CA VAL A 112 20.22 -14.14 7.27
C VAL A 112 19.55 -12.96 6.57
N VAL A 113 18.41 -12.54 7.10
CA VAL A 113 17.76 -11.27 6.81
C VAL A 113 17.93 -10.34 8.02
N LYS A 114 18.43 -9.13 7.78
CA LYS A 114 18.47 -8.05 8.76
C LYS A 114 17.35 -7.05 8.55
N THR A 115 16.76 -6.61 9.63
CA THR A 115 15.68 -5.63 9.65
C THR A 115 16.03 -4.51 10.64
N ASN A 116 15.28 -3.42 10.60
CA ASN A 116 15.35 -2.34 11.59
C ASN A 116 14.93 -2.78 13.01
N LYS A 117 14.59 -4.06 13.23
CA LYS A 117 14.15 -4.63 14.52
C LYS A 117 14.96 -5.86 14.96
N GLY A 118 16.02 -6.21 14.22
CA GLY A 118 16.86 -7.37 14.46
C GLY A 118 16.99 -8.27 13.24
N SER A 119 17.63 -9.41 13.42
CA SER A 119 17.94 -10.35 12.35
C SER A 119 17.17 -11.68 12.48
N ILE A 120 17.12 -12.43 11.40
CA ILE A 120 16.49 -13.76 11.35
C ILE A 120 17.21 -14.68 10.37
N HIS A 121 17.38 -15.93 10.75
CA HIS A 121 17.83 -16.99 9.85
C HIS A 121 16.65 -17.56 9.05
N TYR A 122 16.91 -17.99 7.80
CA TYR A 122 15.94 -18.63 6.92
C TYR A 122 16.53 -19.89 6.26
N ASP A 123 15.67 -20.85 5.96
CA ASP A 123 15.98 -21.95 5.04
C ASP A 123 15.59 -21.60 3.60
N TYR A 124 14.48 -20.86 3.46
CA TYR A 124 13.99 -20.36 2.18
C TYR A 124 13.64 -18.89 2.29
N LEU A 125 14.05 -18.09 1.31
CA LEU A 125 13.75 -16.66 1.22
C LEU A 125 12.95 -16.35 -0.04
N VAL A 126 11.88 -15.58 0.12
CA VAL A 126 11.05 -15.10 -1.00
C VAL A 126 10.97 -13.58 -0.96
N LEU A 127 11.36 -12.95 -2.07
CA LEU A 127 11.28 -11.52 -2.27
C LEU A 127 9.97 -11.20 -2.98
N ALA A 128 9.05 -10.53 -2.28
CA ALA A 128 7.73 -10.12 -2.76
C ALA A 128 7.51 -8.62 -2.53
N THR A 129 8.57 -7.82 -2.64
CA THR A 129 8.62 -6.39 -2.26
C THR A 129 7.81 -5.48 -3.18
N GLY A 130 7.35 -5.98 -4.32
CA GLY A 130 6.60 -5.19 -5.31
C GLY A 130 7.50 -4.19 -6.06
N THR A 131 6.91 -3.05 -6.42
CA THR A 131 7.55 -1.99 -7.19
C THR A 131 7.29 -0.64 -6.54
N THR A 132 8.10 0.37 -6.88
CA THR A 132 7.90 1.78 -6.53
C THR A 132 7.50 2.59 -7.76
N THR A 133 7.08 3.84 -7.57
CA THR A 133 6.90 4.78 -8.68
C THR A 133 8.24 5.04 -9.34
N ASN A 134 8.28 5.03 -10.67
CA ASN A 134 9.45 5.39 -11.44
C ASN A 134 9.19 6.74 -12.12
N PHE A 135 10.00 7.73 -11.80
CA PHE A 135 9.93 9.07 -12.38
C PHE A 135 10.88 9.26 -13.57
N PHE A 136 11.54 8.18 -14.03
CA PHE A 136 12.43 8.20 -15.20
C PHE A 136 13.50 9.31 -15.13
N GLU A 137 14.08 9.53 -13.95
CA GLU A 137 15.08 10.58 -13.67
C GLU A 137 14.55 12.03 -13.88
N MET A 138 13.24 12.21 -13.99
CA MET A 138 12.59 13.53 -14.08
C MET A 138 12.39 14.12 -12.69
N ASN A 139 13.44 14.64 -12.07
CA ASN A 139 13.41 15.19 -10.71
C ASN A 139 12.33 16.27 -10.51
N THR A 140 12.13 17.13 -11.52
CA THR A 140 11.09 18.16 -11.47
C THR A 140 9.70 17.60 -11.36
N VAL A 141 9.43 16.44 -12.00
CA VAL A 141 8.13 15.75 -11.89
C VAL A 141 8.01 15.11 -10.51
N GLU A 142 9.05 14.48 -10.01
CA GLU A 142 9.06 13.87 -8.68
C GLU A 142 8.80 14.90 -7.56
N GLU A 143 9.45 16.07 -7.65
CA GLU A 143 9.31 17.15 -6.66
C GLU A 143 7.94 17.86 -6.69
N ASN A 144 7.25 17.86 -7.85
CA ASN A 144 6.01 18.61 -8.06
C ASN A 144 4.78 17.72 -8.31
N SER A 145 4.87 16.44 -8.02
CA SER A 145 3.74 15.51 -8.19
C SER A 145 3.52 14.65 -6.95
N LEU A 146 2.32 14.08 -6.86
CA LEU A 146 1.97 13.06 -5.88
C LEU A 146 1.94 11.70 -6.58
N GLY A 147 2.69 10.73 -6.06
CA GLY A 147 2.57 9.35 -6.50
C GLY A 147 1.24 8.74 -6.02
N MET A 148 0.81 7.65 -6.67
CA MET A 148 -0.35 6.87 -6.22
C MET A 148 0.07 5.40 -6.12
N LYS A 149 0.82 5.06 -5.07
CA LYS A 149 1.37 3.71 -4.88
C LYS A 149 0.85 3.02 -3.63
N ASP A 150 0.47 3.77 -2.64
CA ASP A 150 -0.09 3.25 -1.39
C ASP A 150 -1.31 4.06 -0.91
N ILE A 151 -1.92 3.61 0.17
CA ILE A 151 -3.11 4.24 0.74
C ILE A 151 -2.83 5.67 1.25
N ARG A 152 -1.61 5.97 1.69
CA ARG A 152 -1.24 7.31 2.17
C ARG A 152 -1.19 8.28 1.00
N ASP A 153 -0.61 7.84 -0.11
CA ASP A 153 -0.58 8.62 -1.35
C ASP A 153 -2.01 8.98 -1.80
N SER A 154 -2.91 8.00 -1.82
CA SER A 154 -4.31 8.22 -2.20
C SER A 154 -5.03 9.18 -1.27
N LEU A 155 -4.78 9.10 0.04
CA LEU A 155 -5.33 10.04 1.01
C LEU A 155 -4.75 11.45 0.86
N ASN A 156 -3.47 11.57 0.51
CA ASN A 156 -2.85 12.87 0.24
C ASN A 156 -3.45 13.51 -1.02
N ILE A 157 -3.66 12.72 -2.09
CA ILE A 157 -4.33 13.21 -3.32
C ILE A 157 -5.76 13.65 -2.99
N ARG A 158 -6.54 12.82 -2.27
CA ARG A 158 -7.90 13.16 -1.82
C ARG A 158 -7.93 14.47 -1.05
N HIS A 159 -7.03 14.61 -0.08
CA HIS A 159 -6.94 15.78 0.77
C HIS A 159 -6.61 17.04 -0.05
N MET A 160 -5.61 16.97 -0.91
CA MET A 160 -5.22 18.08 -1.78
C MET A 160 -6.36 18.48 -2.73
N MET A 161 -7.02 17.51 -3.35
CA MET A 161 -8.16 17.77 -4.24
C MET A 161 -9.28 18.53 -3.52
N LEU A 162 -9.69 18.05 -2.34
CA LEU A 162 -10.76 18.68 -1.57
C LEU A 162 -10.34 20.07 -1.06
N GLN A 163 -9.11 20.24 -0.57
CA GLN A 163 -8.62 21.55 -0.15
C GLN A 163 -8.59 22.56 -1.30
N ASN A 164 -8.16 22.14 -2.49
CA ASN A 164 -8.14 22.99 -3.67
C ASN A 164 -9.56 23.42 -4.06
N LEU A 165 -10.54 22.54 -3.99
CA LEU A 165 -11.95 22.89 -4.26
C LEU A 165 -12.50 23.88 -3.24
N GLU A 166 -12.21 23.71 -1.95
CA GLU A 166 -12.61 24.66 -0.90
C GLU A 166 -11.94 26.04 -1.11
N GLN A 167 -10.65 26.05 -1.46
CA GLN A 167 -9.94 27.31 -1.75
C GLN A 167 -10.49 28.00 -3.01
N ALA A 168 -10.79 27.22 -4.05
CA ALA A 168 -11.42 27.74 -5.26
C ALA A 168 -12.80 28.34 -5.01
N ALA A 169 -13.55 27.83 -4.01
CA ALA A 169 -14.87 28.34 -3.64
C ALA A 169 -14.83 29.73 -2.99
N ILE A 170 -13.72 30.08 -2.35
CA ILE A 170 -13.59 31.38 -1.64
C ILE A 170 -12.79 32.44 -2.39
N THR A 171 -11.98 32.02 -3.41
CA THR A 171 -11.20 33.02 -4.18
C THR A 171 -12.06 33.78 -5.16
N CYS A 172 -11.79 35.10 -5.27
CA CYS A 172 -12.39 35.97 -6.27
C CYS A 172 -11.48 36.12 -7.52
N ASP A 173 -10.31 35.50 -7.52
CA ASP A 173 -9.36 35.53 -8.62
C ASP A 173 -9.63 34.34 -9.56
N ASP A 174 -9.96 34.62 -10.80
CA ASP A 174 -10.28 33.62 -11.79
C ASP A 174 -9.04 32.77 -12.21
N GLU A 175 -7.84 33.40 -12.25
CA GLU A 175 -6.60 32.68 -12.57
C GLU A 175 -6.22 31.71 -11.43
N GLU A 176 -6.36 32.17 -10.18
CA GLU A 176 -6.15 31.29 -9.01
C GLU A 176 -7.16 30.15 -8.98
N ARG A 177 -8.43 30.43 -9.28
CA ARG A 177 -9.49 29.40 -9.33
C ARG A 177 -9.18 28.33 -10.38
N ASP A 178 -8.79 28.74 -11.58
CA ASP A 178 -8.43 27.84 -12.67
C ASP A 178 -7.21 26.99 -12.28
N ALA A 179 -6.19 27.58 -11.64
CA ALA A 179 -5.02 26.83 -11.17
C ALA A 179 -5.39 25.76 -10.13
N LEU A 180 -6.29 26.07 -9.20
CA LEU A 180 -6.75 25.16 -8.14
C LEU A 180 -7.63 24.02 -8.68
N THR A 181 -8.28 24.20 -9.82
CA THR A 181 -9.21 23.22 -10.41
C THR A 181 -8.65 22.49 -11.63
N ASN A 182 -7.39 22.70 -11.98
CA ASN A 182 -6.68 21.96 -13.00
C ASN A 182 -5.97 20.72 -12.41
N PHE A 183 -6.30 19.55 -12.91
CA PHE A 183 -5.71 18.28 -12.49
C PHE A 183 -4.92 17.67 -13.63
N VAL A 184 -3.62 17.48 -13.43
CA VAL A 184 -2.72 16.87 -14.42
C VAL A 184 -2.31 15.49 -13.95
N ILE A 185 -2.57 14.48 -14.78
CA ILE A 185 -2.19 13.09 -14.56
C ILE A 185 -1.06 12.77 -15.53
N VAL A 186 0.07 12.33 -15.02
CA VAL A 186 1.24 11.95 -15.79
C VAL A 186 1.34 10.43 -15.90
N GLY A 187 1.23 9.91 -17.11
CA GLY A 187 1.27 8.49 -17.45
C GLY A 187 -0.09 7.95 -17.92
N GLY A 188 -0.13 7.52 -19.19
CA GLY A 188 -1.32 6.96 -19.86
C GLY A 188 -1.49 5.44 -19.69
N GLY A 189 -0.82 4.84 -18.71
CA GLY A 189 -1.04 3.44 -18.33
C GLY A 189 -2.37 3.23 -17.58
N PRO A 190 -2.69 1.97 -17.16
CA PRO A 190 -3.96 1.64 -16.52
C PRO A 190 -4.32 2.56 -15.34
N ALA A 191 -3.36 2.81 -14.44
CA ALA A 191 -3.61 3.65 -13.25
C ALA A 191 -3.97 5.11 -13.61
N GLY A 192 -3.30 5.69 -14.61
CA GLY A 192 -3.60 7.05 -15.06
C GLY A 192 -4.96 7.17 -15.73
N VAL A 193 -5.32 6.20 -16.57
CA VAL A 193 -6.64 6.15 -17.24
C VAL A 193 -7.75 5.94 -16.22
N GLU A 194 -7.55 5.04 -15.22
CA GLU A 194 -8.50 4.81 -14.13
C GLU A 194 -8.68 6.07 -13.28
N MET A 195 -7.59 6.77 -12.97
CA MET A 195 -7.65 8.03 -12.21
C MET A 195 -8.38 9.13 -12.99
N ALA A 196 -8.09 9.29 -14.29
CA ALA A 196 -8.77 10.25 -15.14
C ALA A 196 -10.29 9.97 -15.23
N GLY A 197 -10.65 8.70 -15.39
CA GLY A 197 -12.06 8.28 -15.40
C GLY A 197 -12.76 8.56 -14.07
N ALA A 198 -12.12 8.26 -12.95
CA ALA A 198 -12.68 8.50 -11.62
C ALA A 198 -12.86 10.00 -11.31
N LEU A 199 -11.90 10.84 -11.72
CA LEU A 199 -12.04 12.31 -11.61
C LEU A 199 -13.19 12.82 -12.50
N ALA A 200 -13.34 12.29 -13.71
CA ALA A 200 -14.45 12.66 -14.58
C ALA A 200 -15.82 12.25 -13.98
N GLU A 201 -15.90 11.09 -13.33
CA GLU A 201 -17.09 10.68 -12.58
C GLU A 201 -17.35 11.59 -11.37
N PHE A 202 -16.31 11.97 -10.64
CA PHE A 202 -16.42 12.93 -9.54
C PHE A 202 -17.01 14.27 -10.03
N CYS A 203 -16.47 14.83 -11.11
CA CYS A 203 -16.99 16.06 -11.73
C CYS A 203 -18.45 15.94 -12.13
N LYS A 204 -18.86 14.80 -12.66
CA LYS A 204 -20.21 14.60 -13.19
C LYS A 204 -21.25 14.33 -12.11
N TYR A 205 -20.91 13.57 -11.07
CA TYR A 205 -21.89 13.01 -10.15
C TYR A 205 -21.78 13.51 -8.71
N ILE A 206 -20.61 13.97 -8.29
CA ILE A 206 -20.33 14.39 -6.91
C ILE A 206 -20.25 15.92 -6.83
N LEU A 207 -19.38 16.51 -7.61
CA LEU A 207 -19.12 17.96 -7.59
C LEU A 207 -20.40 18.82 -7.64
N PRO A 208 -21.39 18.58 -8.51
CA PRO A 208 -22.61 19.41 -8.57
C PRO A 208 -23.51 19.31 -7.34
N LYS A 209 -23.33 18.27 -6.52
CA LYS A 209 -24.11 18.06 -5.29
C LYS A 209 -23.44 18.71 -4.08
N ASP A 210 -22.12 18.55 -4.00
CA ASP A 210 -21.33 19.01 -2.85
C ASP A 210 -20.93 20.49 -3.00
N TYR A 211 -20.78 20.95 -4.23
CA TYR A 211 -20.41 22.32 -4.60
C TYR A 211 -21.40 22.86 -5.65
N PRO A 212 -22.65 23.18 -5.24
CA PRO A 212 -23.72 23.61 -6.17
C PRO A 212 -23.42 24.93 -6.88
N GLU A 213 -22.50 25.75 -6.36
CA GLU A 213 -22.00 26.97 -6.98
C GLU A 213 -21.13 26.70 -8.21
N TYR A 214 -20.62 25.46 -8.36
CA TYR A 214 -19.79 25.09 -9.49
C TYR A 214 -20.58 24.37 -10.57
N SER A 215 -20.28 24.71 -11.82
CA SER A 215 -20.68 23.87 -12.95
C SER A 215 -19.77 22.62 -13.01
N SER A 216 -20.24 21.55 -13.62
CA SER A 216 -19.43 20.35 -13.88
C SER A 216 -18.20 20.59 -14.76
N SER A 217 -18.09 21.78 -15.38
CA SER A 217 -16.98 22.18 -16.24
C SER A 217 -15.88 22.97 -15.51
N ILE A 218 -15.97 23.16 -14.20
CA ILE A 218 -14.93 23.93 -13.47
C ILE A 218 -13.61 23.16 -13.36
N MET A 219 -13.64 21.85 -13.25
CA MET A 219 -12.44 21.04 -13.19
C MET A 219 -11.98 20.64 -14.59
N ASN A 220 -10.72 20.93 -14.90
CA ASN A 220 -10.04 20.46 -16.11
C ASN A 220 -9.14 19.28 -15.75
N ILE A 221 -9.29 18.18 -16.46
CA ILE A 221 -8.52 16.94 -16.25
C ILE A 221 -7.65 16.72 -17.47
N TYR A 222 -6.34 16.71 -17.26
CA TYR A 222 -5.35 16.51 -18.33
C TYR A 222 -4.64 15.18 -18.06
N LEU A 223 -4.64 14.28 -19.06
CA LEU A 223 -3.86 13.05 -19.05
C LEU A 223 -2.73 13.20 -20.06
N ILE A 224 -1.49 13.14 -19.55
CA ILE A 224 -0.27 13.32 -20.34
C ILE A 224 0.44 11.98 -20.47
N GLU A 225 0.72 11.57 -21.71
CA GLU A 225 1.48 10.37 -22.05
C GLU A 225 2.64 10.75 -22.97
N ALA A 226 3.78 10.09 -22.80
CA ALA A 226 4.96 10.30 -23.64
C ALA A 226 4.89 9.56 -24.97
N LEU A 227 4.10 8.50 -25.05
CA LEU A 227 3.88 7.70 -26.26
C LEU A 227 2.63 8.16 -26.99
N ASP A 228 2.52 7.76 -28.24
CA ASP A 228 1.40 8.17 -29.13
C ASP A 228 0.04 7.55 -28.74
N GLU A 229 0.07 6.50 -27.91
CA GLU A 229 -1.14 5.72 -27.52
C GLU A 229 -1.22 5.56 -25.99
N LEU A 230 -2.45 5.58 -25.48
CA LEU A 230 -2.74 5.21 -24.10
C LEU A 230 -2.78 3.68 -23.98
N LEU A 231 -2.55 3.15 -22.77
CA LEU A 231 -2.67 1.71 -22.49
C LEU A 231 -1.84 0.83 -23.43
N ASN A 232 -0.69 1.30 -23.89
CA ASN A 232 0.19 0.67 -24.88
C ASN A 232 0.60 -0.78 -24.57
N THR A 233 0.38 -1.27 -23.35
CA THR A 233 0.61 -2.67 -22.95
C THR A 233 -0.63 -3.55 -23.13
N MET A 234 -1.73 -3.00 -23.55
CA MET A 234 -2.98 -3.70 -23.81
C MET A 234 -3.17 -4.01 -25.30
N SER A 235 -4.32 -4.56 -25.67
CA SER A 235 -4.64 -4.81 -27.08
C SER A 235 -4.99 -3.52 -27.80
N ASP A 236 -4.74 -3.46 -29.12
CA ASP A 236 -5.06 -2.31 -30.00
C ASP A 236 -6.53 -1.84 -29.90
N LYS A 237 -7.44 -2.68 -29.39
CA LYS A 237 -8.83 -2.31 -29.14
C LYS A 237 -9.04 -1.56 -27.84
N ALA A 238 -8.09 -1.63 -26.91
CA ALA A 238 -8.15 -0.99 -25.59
C ALA A 238 -7.29 0.27 -25.54
N SER A 239 -6.33 0.38 -26.46
CA SER A 239 -5.43 1.51 -26.64
C SER A 239 -6.07 2.70 -27.39
#